data_3826e85cb4dcb69b71efe62a1d44c710
#
_entry.id   3826e85cb4dcb69b71efe62a1d44c710
#
_cell.length_a   1.000
_cell.length_b   1.000
_cell.length_c   1.000
_cell.angle_alpha   90.00
_cell.angle_beta   90.00
_cell.angle_gamma   90.00
#
_symmetry.space_group_name_H-M   'P 1'
#
loop_
_entity.id
_entity.type
_entity.pdbx_description
1 polymer ?
#
loop_
_entity_poly.entity_id
_entity_poly.type
_entity_poly.pdbx_seq_one_letter_code
_entity_poly.pdbx_strand_id
1 'polypeptide(L)'
;MPVAGTARAAELLEQIADAACLRVDARDVVVIVAHPDDETIGCGALLSRLKGVRVTVVTDGAPRNLADARAHGFAAAEEYALARSDELHAALRIAGVESKRIVQLGVADQEAAHSLPEITTYLAAQFRACGVGIAMTHAYEGGHPDHDAAAFCVHRAARRCSHPLCIVEMPFYRAEGTADVRQSFVPCENGAVVNIPLTLLQREMKQKMIAAHITQKNVLAGFSLDREQFRIAPDYDFSQLPNGGRVLYDGENWGIDSTCWLDCVGRALAEEQSAACA
;
A
#
# COMPACT_ATOMS: atom_id res chain seq x y z
N MET A 1 22.92 7.80 16.36
CA MET A 1 23.20 6.97 15.17
C MET A 1 21.85 6.54 14.62
N PRO A 2 21.61 6.57 13.29
CA PRO A 2 20.37 6.05 12.74
C PRO A 2 20.21 4.57 13.13
N VAL A 3 18.99 4.16 13.45
CA VAL A 3 18.66 2.75 13.70
C VAL A 3 18.99 1.96 12.43
N ALA A 4 19.54 0.74 12.53
CA ALA A 4 20.00 -0.05 11.38
C ALA A 4 18.96 -0.17 10.23
N GLY A 5 17.66 -0.25 10.56
CA GLY A 5 16.58 -0.25 9.57
C GLY A 5 16.48 1.06 8.77
N THR A 6 16.66 2.20 9.41
CA THR A 6 16.63 3.51 8.75
C THR A 6 17.81 3.68 7.77
N ALA A 7 19.00 3.16 8.13
CA ALA A 7 20.16 3.21 7.23
C ALA A 7 19.90 2.38 5.94
N ARG A 8 19.30 1.19 6.06
CA ARG A 8 18.96 0.33 4.92
C ARG A 8 17.90 0.98 4.02
N ALA A 9 16.89 1.65 4.62
CA ALA A 9 15.88 2.37 3.85
C ALA A 9 16.47 3.59 3.14
N ALA A 10 17.36 4.35 3.78
CA ALA A 10 18.06 5.47 3.15
C ALA A 10 18.90 4.98 1.96
N GLU A 11 19.66 3.90 2.12
CA GLU A 11 20.40 3.27 1.02
C GLU A 11 19.49 2.85 -0.14
N LEU A 12 18.33 2.22 0.14
CA LEU A 12 17.35 1.88 -0.89
C LEU A 12 16.88 3.13 -1.62
N LEU A 13 16.50 4.18 -0.89
CA LEU A 13 15.99 5.43 -1.47
C LEU A 13 17.05 6.12 -2.34
N GLU A 14 18.31 6.12 -1.92
CA GLU A 14 19.43 6.61 -2.74
C GLU A 14 19.62 5.79 -4.02
N GLN A 15 19.61 4.45 -3.94
CA GLN A 15 19.75 3.57 -5.08
C GLN A 15 18.60 3.74 -6.08
N ILE A 16 17.35 3.88 -5.61
CA ILE A 16 16.22 4.07 -6.51
C ILE A 16 16.17 5.50 -7.11
N ALA A 17 16.71 6.49 -6.41
CA ALA A 17 16.83 7.85 -6.92
C ALA A 17 17.94 7.97 -7.98
N ASP A 18 18.95 7.11 -7.94
CA ASP A 18 19.99 7.08 -8.96
C ASP A 18 19.49 6.41 -10.25
N ALA A 19 19.35 7.19 -11.32
CA ALA A 19 18.92 6.72 -12.62
C ALA A 19 19.90 5.73 -13.26
N ALA A 20 21.18 5.74 -12.87
CA ALA A 20 22.19 4.81 -13.35
C ALA A 20 22.11 3.44 -12.68
N CYS A 21 21.50 3.36 -11.48
CA CYS A 21 21.27 2.11 -10.77
C CYS A 21 20.08 1.35 -11.35
N LEU A 22 20.31 0.56 -12.39
CA LEU A 22 19.25 -0.16 -13.10
C LEU A 22 18.70 -1.38 -12.35
N ARG A 23 19.40 -1.87 -11.32
CA ARG A 23 19.01 -3.05 -10.53
C ARG A 23 19.37 -2.84 -9.07
N VAL A 24 18.40 -3.06 -8.22
CA VAL A 24 18.54 -2.97 -6.76
C VAL A 24 18.19 -4.34 -6.18
N ASP A 25 19.05 -4.88 -5.29
CA ASP A 25 18.71 -6.09 -4.53
C ASP A 25 17.59 -5.74 -3.53
N ALA A 26 16.45 -6.37 -3.70
CA ALA A 26 15.23 -6.13 -2.92
C ALA A 26 14.65 -7.43 -2.35
N ARG A 27 15.50 -8.42 -2.05
CA ARG A 27 15.06 -9.69 -1.46
C ARG A 27 14.52 -9.51 -0.04
N ASP A 28 14.94 -8.47 0.63
CA ASP A 28 14.49 -8.00 1.95
C ASP A 28 13.40 -6.92 1.87
N VAL A 29 12.88 -6.62 0.69
CA VAL A 29 11.83 -5.62 0.46
C VAL A 29 10.50 -6.32 0.17
N VAL A 30 9.45 -5.85 0.82
CA VAL A 30 8.06 -6.20 0.50
C VAL A 30 7.25 -4.95 0.23
N VAL A 31 6.47 -4.94 -0.84
CA VAL A 31 5.44 -3.92 -1.13
C VAL A 31 4.12 -4.45 -0.61
N ILE A 32 3.48 -3.74 0.29
CA ILE A 32 2.17 -4.10 0.87
C ILE A 32 1.19 -3.00 0.47
N VAL A 33 0.16 -3.38 -0.26
CA VAL A 33 -0.87 -2.46 -0.76
C VAL A 33 -2.26 -2.97 -0.45
N ALA A 34 -3.23 -2.07 -0.44
CA ALA A 34 -4.62 -2.40 -0.14
C ALA A 34 -5.27 -3.16 -1.29
N HIS A 35 -5.24 -2.63 -2.51
CA HIS A 35 -5.99 -3.15 -3.65
C HIS A 35 -5.09 -3.63 -4.78
N PRO A 36 -5.61 -4.55 -5.63
CA PRO A 36 -4.93 -4.94 -6.88
C PRO A 36 -4.91 -3.78 -7.88
N ASP A 37 -3.88 -2.98 -7.92
CA ASP A 37 -3.53 -1.84 -8.78
C ASP A 37 -2.67 -0.79 -8.05
N ASP A 38 -2.78 -0.70 -6.72
CA ASP A 38 -2.03 0.26 -5.92
C ASP A 38 -0.51 0.12 -6.08
N GLU A 39 0.02 -1.11 -6.20
CA GLU A 39 1.43 -1.35 -6.44
C GLU A 39 1.89 -0.76 -7.78
N THR A 40 1.00 -0.77 -8.76
CA THR A 40 1.23 -0.17 -10.08
C THR A 40 1.24 1.36 -9.99
N ILE A 41 0.30 1.96 -9.23
CA ILE A 41 0.25 3.41 -9.02
C ILE A 41 1.45 3.88 -8.19
N GLY A 42 1.69 3.25 -7.05
CA GLY A 42 2.67 3.69 -6.06
C GLY A 42 4.11 3.52 -6.53
N CYS A 43 4.45 2.37 -7.12
CA CYS A 43 5.82 2.02 -7.46
C CYS A 43 5.99 1.16 -8.73
N GLY A 44 5.04 1.17 -9.65
CA GLY A 44 5.04 0.29 -10.83
C GLY A 44 6.31 0.39 -11.66
N ALA A 45 6.82 1.59 -11.91
CA ALA A 45 8.07 1.78 -12.65
C ALA A 45 9.28 1.26 -11.85
N LEU A 46 9.29 1.47 -10.54
CA LEU A 46 10.36 1.01 -9.66
C LEU A 46 10.41 -0.52 -9.56
N LEU A 47 9.27 -1.20 -9.52
CA LEU A 47 9.19 -2.67 -9.37
C LEU A 47 10.11 -3.40 -10.37
N SER A 48 10.26 -2.90 -11.59
CA SER A 48 11.14 -3.52 -12.59
C SER A 48 12.62 -3.52 -12.21
N ARG A 49 13.04 -2.58 -11.35
CA ARG A 49 14.41 -2.44 -10.85
C ARG A 49 14.66 -3.26 -9.58
N LEU A 50 13.62 -3.54 -8.80
CA LEU A 50 13.69 -4.23 -7.50
C LEU A 50 13.79 -5.76 -7.71
N LYS A 51 15.00 -6.30 -7.67
CA LYS A 51 15.21 -7.73 -7.90
C LYS A 51 14.96 -8.53 -6.62
N GLY A 52 13.98 -9.41 -6.72
CA GLY A 52 13.59 -10.27 -5.60
C GLY A 52 12.55 -9.65 -4.66
N VAL A 53 11.99 -8.49 -4.99
CA VAL A 53 10.89 -7.87 -4.25
C VAL A 53 9.68 -8.82 -4.12
N ARG A 54 8.98 -8.74 -2.99
CA ARG A 54 7.67 -9.36 -2.79
C ARG A 54 6.57 -8.32 -2.89
N VAL A 55 5.40 -8.75 -3.31
CA VAL A 55 4.19 -7.92 -3.32
C VAL A 55 3.10 -8.65 -2.54
N THR A 56 2.51 -7.98 -1.56
CA THR A 56 1.36 -8.47 -0.79
C THR A 56 0.21 -7.50 -0.98
N VAL A 57 -0.93 -8.01 -1.43
CA VAL A 57 -2.16 -7.24 -1.61
C VAL A 57 -3.16 -7.69 -0.55
N VAL A 58 -3.72 -6.75 0.19
CA VAL A 58 -4.57 -7.02 1.36
C VAL A 58 -5.97 -7.45 0.93
N THR A 59 -6.61 -6.67 0.07
CA THR A 59 -7.98 -6.96 -0.35
C THR A 59 -8.02 -7.63 -1.72
N ASP A 60 -9.17 -8.19 -2.06
CA ASP A 60 -9.43 -8.74 -3.39
C ASP A 60 -9.92 -7.69 -4.39
N GLY A 61 -10.12 -6.44 -3.94
CA GLY A 61 -10.58 -5.32 -4.74
C GLY A 61 -12.02 -5.46 -5.24
N ALA A 62 -12.84 -6.27 -4.58
CA ALA A 62 -14.23 -6.52 -4.94
C ALA A 62 -15.18 -6.21 -3.78
N PRO A 63 -15.79 -5.00 -3.73
CA PRO A 63 -16.74 -4.65 -2.70
C PRO A 63 -17.96 -5.59 -2.69
N ARG A 64 -18.38 -6.02 -1.51
CA ARG A 64 -19.48 -6.98 -1.36
C ARG A 64 -20.87 -6.38 -1.62
N ASN A 65 -20.97 -5.05 -1.79
CA ASN A 65 -22.20 -4.38 -2.25
C ASN A 65 -22.53 -4.63 -3.73
N LEU A 66 -21.61 -5.26 -4.50
CA LEU A 66 -21.72 -5.60 -5.92
C LEU A 66 -21.86 -4.40 -6.87
N ALA A 67 -21.69 -3.16 -6.43
CA ALA A 67 -21.85 -2.00 -7.30
C ALA A 67 -20.81 -2.02 -8.43
N ASP A 68 -19.54 -2.20 -8.09
CA ASP A 68 -18.45 -2.24 -9.05
C ASP A 68 -18.49 -3.50 -9.93
N ALA A 69 -18.77 -4.67 -9.32
CA ALA A 69 -18.93 -5.92 -10.07
C ALA A 69 -19.98 -5.76 -11.19
N ARG A 70 -21.16 -5.24 -10.86
CA ARG A 70 -22.26 -5.00 -11.83
C ARG A 70 -21.91 -3.95 -12.87
N ALA A 71 -21.23 -2.87 -12.48
CA ALA A 71 -20.78 -1.83 -13.40
C ALA A 71 -19.81 -2.38 -14.47
N HIS A 72 -19.08 -3.46 -14.14
CA HIS A 72 -18.16 -4.16 -15.05
C HIS A 72 -18.75 -5.43 -15.66
N GLY A 73 -20.05 -5.71 -15.47
CA GLY A 73 -20.75 -6.83 -16.10
C GLY A 73 -20.60 -8.18 -15.39
N PHE A 74 -20.11 -8.19 -14.15
CA PHE A 74 -20.00 -9.41 -13.33
C PHE A 74 -21.26 -9.61 -12.49
N ALA A 75 -21.66 -10.87 -12.32
CA ALA A 75 -22.84 -11.23 -11.53
C ALA A 75 -22.53 -11.38 -10.03
N ALA A 76 -21.29 -11.74 -9.70
CA ALA A 76 -20.83 -12.00 -8.34
C ALA A 76 -19.52 -11.25 -8.02
N ALA A 77 -19.30 -10.95 -6.73
CA ALA A 77 -18.07 -10.32 -6.28
C ALA A 77 -16.85 -11.22 -6.51
N GLU A 78 -17.03 -12.53 -6.36
CA GLU A 78 -15.97 -13.52 -6.56
C GLU A 78 -15.46 -13.55 -8.01
N GLU A 79 -16.36 -13.41 -8.99
CA GLU A 79 -15.99 -13.31 -10.42
C GLU A 79 -15.19 -12.04 -10.69
N TYR A 80 -15.62 -10.93 -10.09
CA TYR A 80 -14.92 -9.65 -10.20
C TYR A 80 -13.56 -9.69 -9.51
N ALA A 81 -13.46 -10.29 -8.32
CA ALA A 81 -12.21 -10.49 -7.59
C ALA A 81 -11.20 -11.33 -8.40
N LEU A 82 -11.67 -12.39 -9.07
CA LEU A 82 -10.83 -13.20 -9.95
C LEU A 82 -10.29 -12.37 -11.13
N ALA A 83 -11.14 -11.56 -11.77
CA ALA A 83 -10.72 -10.68 -12.85
C ALA A 83 -9.64 -9.69 -12.36
N ARG A 84 -9.84 -9.07 -11.20
CA ARG A 84 -8.86 -8.17 -10.58
C ARG A 84 -7.54 -8.87 -10.23
N SER A 85 -7.60 -10.09 -9.76
CA SER A 85 -6.42 -10.93 -9.50
C SER A 85 -5.64 -11.22 -10.79
N ASP A 86 -6.33 -11.58 -11.88
CA ASP A 86 -5.70 -11.83 -13.18
C ASP A 86 -5.02 -10.56 -13.74
N GLU A 87 -5.68 -9.42 -13.60
CA GLU A 87 -5.15 -8.10 -13.97
C GLU A 87 -3.89 -7.73 -13.18
N LEU A 88 -3.89 -7.93 -11.86
CA LEU A 88 -2.72 -7.77 -10.98
C LEU A 88 -1.54 -8.63 -11.46
N HIS A 89 -1.78 -9.91 -11.71
CA HIS A 89 -0.74 -10.82 -12.18
C HIS A 89 -0.21 -10.42 -13.56
N ALA A 90 -1.07 -9.92 -14.44
CA ALA A 90 -0.67 -9.42 -15.76
C ALA A 90 0.21 -8.16 -15.62
N ALA A 91 -0.18 -7.19 -14.78
CA ALA A 91 0.57 -5.97 -14.51
C ALA A 91 1.95 -6.28 -13.89
N LEU A 92 1.99 -7.09 -12.83
CA LEU A 92 3.23 -7.45 -12.15
C LEU A 92 4.18 -8.28 -13.03
N ARG A 93 3.66 -9.06 -13.96
CA ARG A 93 4.48 -9.77 -14.98
C ARG A 93 5.21 -8.79 -15.90
N ILE A 94 4.57 -7.68 -16.29
CA ILE A 94 5.19 -6.61 -17.08
C ILE A 94 6.39 -6.01 -16.32
N ALA A 95 6.25 -5.81 -15.00
CA ALA A 95 7.35 -5.35 -14.15
C ALA A 95 8.42 -6.42 -13.87
N GLY A 96 8.19 -7.67 -14.27
CA GLY A 96 9.12 -8.79 -14.04
C GLY A 96 9.09 -9.34 -12.62
N VAL A 97 8.01 -9.15 -11.88
CA VAL A 97 7.78 -9.76 -10.57
C VAL A 97 7.34 -11.21 -10.77
N GLU A 98 8.03 -12.14 -10.11
CA GLU A 98 7.72 -13.57 -10.19
C GLU A 98 6.42 -13.89 -9.44
N SER A 99 5.51 -14.68 -10.04
CA SER A 99 4.20 -15.03 -9.44
C SER A 99 4.31 -15.64 -8.03
N LYS A 100 5.36 -16.43 -7.75
CA LYS A 100 5.60 -17.00 -6.41
C LYS A 100 5.94 -15.95 -5.33
N ARG A 101 6.16 -14.70 -5.71
CA ARG A 101 6.45 -13.57 -4.83
C ARG A 101 5.25 -12.65 -4.62
N ILE A 102 4.12 -12.99 -5.23
CA ILE A 102 2.86 -12.28 -5.11
C ILE A 102 1.99 -13.04 -4.13
N VAL A 103 1.45 -12.33 -3.14
CA VAL A 103 0.53 -12.85 -2.14
C VAL A 103 -0.71 -11.96 -2.14
N GLN A 104 -1.88 -12.58 -2.13
CA GLN A 104 -3.15 -11.88 -1.96
C GLN A 104 -3.81 -12.46 -0.69
N LEU A 105 -4.17 -11.59 0.27
CA LEU A 105 -4.79 -12.04 1.52
C LEU A 105 -6.27 -12.33 1.34
N GLY A 106 -6.91 -11.72 0.32
CA GLY A 106 -8.29 -12.00 -0.04
C GLY A 106 -9.32 -11.42 0.92
N VAL A 107 -8.96 -10.40 1.70
CA VAL A 107 -9.94 -9.62 2.46
C VAL A 107 -10.87 -8.92 1.47
N ALA A 108 -12.16 -8.83 1.78
CA ALA A 108 -13.09 -8.09 0.94
C ALA A 108 -12.70 -6.61 0.85
N ASP A 109 -12.81 -6.02 -0.34
CA ASP A 109 -12.61 -4.57 -0.52
C ASP A 109 -13.59 -3.79 0.37
N GLN A 110 -13.10 -2.71 1.00
CA GLN A 110 -13.79 -1.88 2.00
C GLN A 110 -13.97 -2.56 3.37
N GLU A 111 -13.37 -3.74 3.61
CA GLU A 111 -13.53 -4.49 4.86
C GLU A 111 -12.21 -4.71 5.63
N ALA A 112 -11.06 -4.18 5.15
CA ALA A 112 -9.77 -4.41 5.81
C ALA A 112 -9.72 -3.86 7.25
N ALA A 113 -10.45 -2.76 7.54
CA ALA A 113 -10.56 -2.20 8.89
C ALA A 113 -11.18 -3.17 9.91
N HIS A 114 -12.01 -4.13 9.47
CA HIS A 114 -12.61 -5.13 10.33
C HIS A 114 -11.70 -6.33 10.62
N SER A 115 -10.54 -6.42 9.95
CA SER A 115 -9.60 -7.54 10.03
C SER A 115 -8.18 -7.11 10.43
N LEU A 116 -8.05 -5.97 11.14
CA LEU A 116 -6.74 -5.40 11.52
C LEU A 116 -5.85 -6.39 12.31
N PRO A 117 -6.35 -7.14 13.32
CA PRO A 117 -5.52 -8.09 14.08
C PRO A 117 -5.00 -9.25 13.23
N GLU A 118 -5.85 -9.81 12.36
CA GLU A 118 -5.53 -10.94 11.47
C GLU A 118 -4.49 -10.54 10.44
N ILE A 119 -4.70 -9.41 9.75
CA ILE A 119 -3.77 -8.86 8.76
C ILE A 119 -2.42 -8.56 9.43
N THR A 120 -2.43 -7.91 10.59
CA THR A 120 -1.22 -7.60 11.36
C THR A 120 -0.45 -8.87 11.71
N THR A 121 -1.15 -9.90 12.17
CA THR A 121 -0.55 -11.19 12.56
C THR A 121 0.08 -11.88 11.36
N TYR A 122 -0.62 -11.90 10.22
CA TYR A 122 -0.08 -12.43 8.97
C TYR A 122 1.19 -11.69 8.53
N LEU A 123 1.14 -10.35 8.47
CA LEU A 123 2.28 -9.54 8.04
C LEU A 123 3.48 -9.71 8.99
N ALA A 124 3.27 -9.76 10.30
CA ALA A 124 4.35 -10.02 11.24
C ALA A 124 5.00 -11.39 11.05
N ALA A 125 4.22 -12.42 10.73
CA ALA A 125 4.73 -13.74 10.39
C ALA A 125 5.52 -13.70 9.06
N GLN A 126 5.00 -13.03 8.04
CA GLN A 126 5.66 -12.86 6.75
C GLN A 126 7.00 -12.11 6.90
N PHE A 127 7.02 -11.02 7.67
CA PHE A 127 8.24 -10.22 7.90
C PHE A 127 9.35 -11.05 8.53
N ARG A 128 9.02 -11.86 9.54
CA ARG A 128 9.98 -12.75 10.16
C ARG A 128 10.45 -13.87 9.23
N ALA A 129 9.51 -14.55 8.57
CA ALA A 129 9.81 -15.69 7.70
C ALA A 129 10.66 -15.31 6.48
N CYS A 130 10.47 -14.08 5.98
CA CYS A 130 11.15 -13.58 4.79
C CYS A 130 12.36 -12.67 5.10
N GLY A 131 12.65 -12.38 6.38
CA GLY A 131 13.73 -11.46 6.75
C GLY A 131 13.54 -10.06 6.16
N VAL A 132 12.32 -9.52 6.26
CA VAL A 132 11.98 -8.23 5.65
C VAL A 132 12.69 -7.10 6.41
N GLY A 133 13.56 -6.37 5.70
CA GLY A 133 14.21 -5.16 6.20
C GLY A 133 13.48 -3.88 5.86
N ILE A 134 12.72 -3.88 4.75
CA ILE A 134 11.93 -2.73 4.30
C ILE A 134 10.53 -3.17 3.89
N ALA A 135 9.52 -2.54 4.48
CA ALA A 135 8.12 -2.63 4.07
C ALA A 135 7.73 -1.32 3.37
N MET A 136 7.35 -1.39 2.08
CA MET A 136 6.81 -0.25 1.34
C MET A 136 5.29 -0.33 1.37
N THR A 137 4.59 0.75 1.74
CA THR A 137 3.14 0.73 1.91
C THR A 137 2.50 2.10 1.70
N HIS A 138 1.21 2.20 1.93
CA HIS A 138 0.45 3.44 1.94
C HIS A 138 0.90 4.37 3.08
N ALA A 139 0.80 5.68 2.85
CA ALA A 139 0.83 6.65 3.93
C ALA A 139 -0.52 6.66 4.68
N TYR A 140 -0.50 6.93 5.97
CA TYR A 140 -1.72 7.10 6.78
C TYR A 140 -2.27 8.51 6.58
N GLU A 141 -3.16 8.69 5.61
CA GLU A 141 -3.57 10.02 5.14
C GLU A 141 -5.09 10.20 4.93
N GLY A 142 -5.91 9.18 5.24
CA GLY A 142 -7.37 9.29 5.22
C GLY A 142 -7.97 9.30 3.80
N GLY A 143 -7.28 8.70 2.84
CA GLY A 143 -7.78 8.59 1.46
C GLY A 143 -8.83 7.49 1.31
N HIS A 144 -8.45 6.25 1.59
CA HIS A 144 -9.33 5.08 1.59
C HIS A 144 -9.17 4.32 2.90
N PRO A 145 -10.25 3.76 3.50
CA PRO A 145 -10.12 3.04 4.77
C PRO A 145 -9.19 1.82 4.67
N ASP A 146 -9.15 1.13 3.55
CA ASP A 146 -8.24 0.00 3.36
C ASP A 146 -6.77 0.43 3.19
N HIS A 147 -6.51 1.63 2.63
CA HIS A 147 -5.15 2.21 2.61
C HIS A 147 -4.67 2.48 4.04
N ASP A 148 -5.53 3.08 4.85
CA ASP A 148 -5.25 3.36 6.26
C ASP A 148 -5.09 2.05 7.06
N ALA A 149 -5.89 1.01 6.75
CA ALA A 149 -5.77 -0.32 7.34
C ALA A 149 -4.43 -0.99 6.97
N ALA A 150 -4.01 -0.91 5.71
CA ALA A 150 -2.72 -1.44 5.28
C ALA A 150 -1.56 -0.72 6.00
N ALA A 151 -1.60 0.62 6.09
CA ALA A 151 -0.63 1.41 6.84
C ALA A 151 -0.59 1.00 8.32
N PHE A 152 -1.75 0.94 8.99
CA PHE A 152 -1.85 0.49 10.39
C PHE A 152 -1.23 -0.89 10.57
N CYS A 153 -1.66 -1.88 9.78
CA CYS A 153 -1.21 -3.26 9.93
C CYS A 153 0.29 -3.42 9.70
N VAL A 154 0.87 -2.70 8.73
CA VAL A 154 2.32 -2.71 8.48
C VAL A 154 3.08 -2.13 9.67
N HIS A 155 2.64 -0.99 10.21
CA HIS A 155 3.25 -0.37 11.38
C HIS A 155 3.16 -1.28 12.62
N ARG A 156 2.01 -1.92 12.85
CA ARG A 156 1.83 -2.85 13.98
C ARG A 156 2.66 -4.13 13.81
N ALA A 157 2.70 -4.68 12.58
CA ALA A 157 3.50 -5.86 12.27
C ALA A 157 5.01 -5.59 12.44
N ALA A 158 5.48 -4.42 12.01
CA ALA A 158 6.89 -4.02 12.17
C ALA A 158 7.32 -3.98 13.64
N ARG A 159 6.46 -3.48 14.52
CA ARG A 159 6.72 -3.47 15.99
C ARG A 159 6.81 -4.85 16.61
N ARG A 160 6.27 -5.88 15.95
CA ARG A 160 6.36 -7.30 16.41
C ARG A 160 7.59 -8.03 15.88
N CYS A 161 8.45 -7.36 15.10
CA CYS A 161 9.68 -7.93 14.59
C CYS A 161 10.84 -7.69 15.56
N SER A 162 11.66 -8.73 15.77
CA SER A 162 12.87 -8.65 16.60
C SER A 162 14.10 -8.11 15.86
N HIS A 163 14.01 -7.98 14.52
CA HIS A 163 15.07 -7.44 13.67
C HIS A 163 14.70 -6.02 13.19
N PRO A 164 15.68 -5.20 12.85
CA PRO A 164 15.42 -3.86 12.32
C PRO A 164 14.61 -3.92 11.03
N LEU A 165 13.48 -3.21 10.98
CA LEU A 165 12.63 -3.04 9.82
C LEU A 165 12.29 -1.56 9.71
N CYS A 166 12.36 -1.03 8.51
CA CYS A 166 11.95 0.33 8.21
C CYS A 166 10.73 0.33 7.28
N ILE A 167 9.86 1.30 7.47
CA ILE A 167 8.69 1.49 6.62
C ILE A 167 8.96 2.64 5.67
N VAL A 168 8.71 2.42 4.38
CA VAL A 168 8.75 3.43 3.32
C VAL A 168 7.33 3.62 2.80
N GLU A 169 6.90 4.83 2.67
CA GLU A 169 5.54 5.17 2.24
C GLU A 169 5.49 5.68 0.81
N MET A 170 4.34 5.41 0.19
CA MET A 170 3.91 5.91 -1.12
C MET A 170 2.63 6.73 -0.96
N PRO A 171 2.51 7.91 -1.60
CA PRO A 171 1.30 8.72 -1.52
C PRO A 171 0.29 8.27 -2.58
N PHE A 172 -1.00 8.28 -2.22
CA PHE A 172 -2.06 7.95 -3.15
C PHE A 172 -3.02 9.12 -3.36
N TYR A 173 -4.03 9.26 -2.52
CA TYR A 173 -4.95 10.38 -2.54
C TYR A 173 -5.44 10.69 -1.12
N ARG A 174 -5.80 11.94 -0.87
CA ARG A 174 -6.22 12.45 0.43
C ARG A 174 -7.10 13.69 0.30
N ALA A 175 -7.84 14.01 1.34
CA ALA A 175 -8.59 15.25 1.40
C ALA A 175 -7.66 16.47 1.57
N GLU A 176 -7.90 17.54 0.82
CA GLU A 176 -7.28 18.85 1.01
C GLU A 176 -8.29 19.97 0.76
N GLY A 177 -8.76 20.60 1.83
CA GLY A 177 -9.86 21.55 1.72
C GLY A 177 -11.14 20.88 1.23
N THR A 178 -11.65 21.30 0.07
CA THR A 178 -12.84 20.73 -0.59
C THR A 178 -12.50 19.82 -1.78
N ALA A 179 -11.21 19.56 -2.02
CA ALA A 179 -10.74 18.74 -3.13
C ALA A 179 -10.04 17.47 -2.63
N ASP A 180 -9.87 16.50 -3.50
CA ASP A 180 -8.91 15.42 -3.35
C ASP A 180 -7.57 15.80 -4.01
N VAL A 181 -6.48 15.47 -3.32
CA VAL A 181 -5.12 15.62 -3.85
C VAL A 181 -4.52 14.23 -4.02
N ARG A 182 -3.92 14.00 -5.19
CA ARG A 182 -3.35 12.70 -5.56
C ARG A 182 -1.83 12.76 -5.62
N GLN A 183 -1.19 11.65 -5.28
CA GLN A 183 0.26 11.43 -5.38
C GLN A 183 1.06 12.55 -4.72
N SER A 184 0.63 12.97 -3.52
CA SER A 184 1.29 13.98 -2.72
C SER A 184 1.04 13.70 -1.25
N PHE A 185 2.11 13.62 -0.46
CA PHE A 185 2.02 13.40 0.98
C PHE A 185 1.40 14.57 1.74
N VAL A 186 0.75 14.29 2.86
CA VAL A 186 0.55 15.31 3.91
C VAL A 186 1.93 15.77 4.37
N PRO A 187 2.21 17.09 4.37
CA PRO A 187 3.48 17.62 4.86
C PRO A 187 3.75 17.19 6.31
N CYS A 188 4.96 16.75 6.60
CA CYS A 188 5.41 16.47 7.96
C CYS A 188 6.82 17.05 8.16
N GLU A 189 7.13 17.48 9.39
CA GLU A 189 8.36 18.23 9.69
C GLU A 189 9.66 17.44 9.41
N ASN A 190 9.64 16.11 9.51
CA ASN A 190 10.83 15.27 9.40
C ASN A 190 10.80 14.32 8.19
N GLY A 191 9.85 14.46 7.29
CA GLY A 191 9.65 13.54 6.16
C GLY A 191 10.27 14.05 4.86
N ALA A 192 11.56 13.81 4.64
CA ALA A 192 12.18 14.06 3.35
C ALA A 192 11.51 13.19 2.27
N VAL A 193 10.91 13.84 1.27
CA VAL A 193 10.27 13.15 0.14
C VAL A 193 11.30 12.96 -0.98
N VAL A 194 11.51 11.72 -1.37
CA VAL A 194 12.29 11.36 -2.55
C VAL A 194 11.36 11.35 -3.76
N ASN A 195 11.61 12.25 -4.70
CA ASN A 195 10.89 12.35 -5.97
C ASN A 195 11.71 11.71 -7.07
N ILE A 196 11.15 10.74 -7.76
CA ILE A 196 11.81 10.03 -8.86
C ILE A 196 11.06 10.36 -10.16
N PRO A 197 11.59 11.27 -10.99
CA PRO A 197 11.03 11.52 -12.31
C PRO A 197 11.19 10.27 -13.17
N LEU A 198 10.12 9.87 -13.86
CA LEU A 198 10.13 8.69 -14.71
C LEU A 198 10.63 9.03 -16.11
N THR A 199 11.57 8.23 -16.62
CA THR A 199 12.01 8.25 -18.01
C THR A 199 10.87 7.84 -18.94
N LEU A 200 10.98 8.12 -20.24
CA LEU A 200 10.00 7.68 -21.24
C LEU A 200 9.76 6.17 -21.19
N LEU A 201 10.80 5.36 -21.09
CA LEU A 201 10.68 3.90 -21.03
C LEU A 201 9.96 3.43 -19.76
N GLN A 202 10.21 4.07 -18.63
CA GLN A 202 9.53 3.78 -17.37
C GLN A 202 8.06 4.17 -17.41
N ARG A 203 7.73 5.31 -18.02
CA ARG A 203 6.34 5.73 -18.23
C ARG A 203 5.59 4.76 -19.16
N GLU A 204 6.21 4.37 -20.27
CA GLU A 204 5.62 3.38 -21.19
C GLU A 204 5.36 2.04 -20.50
N MET A 205 6.30 1.57 -19.68
CA MET A 205 6.13 0.35 -18.92
C MET A 205 4.98 0.48 -17.89
N LYS A 206 4.98 1.55 -17.08
CA LYS A 206 3.92 1.82 -16.10
C LYS A 206 2.56 1.97 -16.78
N GLN A 207 2.52 2.61 -17.94
CA GLN A 207 1.29 2.71 -18.75
C GLN A 207 0.78 1.33 -19.21
N LYS A 208 1.68 0.41 -19.60
CA LYS A 208 1.29 -0.97 -19.92
C LYS A 208 0.77 -1.73 -18.69
N MET A 209 1.35 -1.50 -17.52
CA MET A 209 0.85 -2.07 -16.26
C MET A 209 -0.55 -1.54 -15.94
N ILE A 210 -0.76 -0.22 -16.03
CA ILE A 210 -2.09 0.40 -15.86
C ILE A 210 -3.10 -0.17 -16.86
N ALA A 211 -2.70 -0.34 -18.12
CA ALA A 211 -3.58 -0.89 -19.15
C ALA A 211 -3.97 -2.36 -18.91
N ALA A 212 -3.20 -3.09 -18.10
CA ALA A 212 -3.56 -4.46 -17.70
C ALA A 212 -4.72 -4.49 -16.68
N HIS A 213 -4.92 -3.42 -15.91
CA HIS A 213 -6.05 -3.25 -14.99
C HIS A 213 -7.30 -2.74 -15.72
N ILE A 214 -7.91 -3.59 -16.53
CA ILE A 214 -9.01 -3.22 -17.42
C ILE A 214 -10.22 -2.73 -16.63
N THR A 215 -10.52 -3.40 -15.52
CA THR A 215 -11.65 -3.06 -14.64
C THR A 215 -11.44 -1.74 -13.91
N GLN A 216 -10.21 -1.26 -13.78
CA GLN A 216 -9.86 -0.04 -13.04
C GLN A 216 -9.48 1.14 -13.94
N LYS A 217 -9.67 1.01 -15.24
CA LYS A 217 -9.26 2.02 -16.23
C LYS A 217 -9.67 3.44 -15.87
N ASN A 218 -10.89 3.63 -15.39
CA ASN A 218 -11.42 4.96 -15.07
C ASN A 218 -10.82 5.53 -13.79
N VAL A 219 -10.61 4.70 -12.77
CA VAL A 219 -9.98 5.08 -11.50
C VAL A 219 -8.53 5.47 -11.75
N LEU A 220 -7.81 4.63 -12.49
CA LEU A 220 -6.37 4.80 -12.75
C LEU A 220 -6.05 5.97 -13.69
N ALA A 221 -7.00 6.40 -14.53
CA ALA A 221 -6.82 7.56 -15.41
C ALA A 221 -6.55 8.89 -14.66
N GLY A 222 -6.89 8.96 -13.38
CA GLY A 222 -6.66 10.14 -12.53
C GLY A 222 -5.25 10.25 -11.96
N PHE A 223 -4.36 9.28 -12.20
CA PHE A 223 -3.00 9.26 -11.65
C PHE A 223 -1.95 9.65 -12.69
N SER A 224 -0.99 10.51 -12.29
CA SER A 224 0.12 10.92 -13.15
C SER A 224 1.15 9.80 -13.31
N LEU A 225 1.74 9.73 -14.50
CA LEU A 225 2.86 8.83 -14.83
C LEU A 225 4.22 9.56 -14.79
N ASP A 226 4.27 10.80 -14.31
CA ASP A 226 5.48 11.61 -14.43
C ASP A 226 6.55 11.26 -13.41
N ARG A 227 6.13 10.80 -12.23
CA ARG A 227 7.02 10.51 -11.11
C ARG A 227 6.45 9.44 -10.18
N GLU A 228 7.33 8.86 -9.39
CA GLU A 228 7.01 8.11 -8.18
C GLU A 228 7.61 8.81 -6.97
N GLN A 229 6.94 8.74 -5.83
CA GLN A 229 7.34 9.44 -4.60
C GLN A 229 7.41 8.48 -3.43
N PHE A 230 8.44 8.66 -2.61
CA PHE A 230 8.68 7.84 -1.45
C PHE A 230 9.14 8.71 -0.29
N ARG A 231 8.83 8.29 0.93
CA ARG A 231 9.45 8.81 2.16
C ARG A 231 9.60 7.71 3.19
N ILE A 232 10.53 7.87 4.12
CA ILE A 232 10.52 7.05 5.34
C ILE A 232 9.29 7.46 6.14
N ALA A 233 8.53 6.45 6.62
CA ALA A 233 7.32 6.70 7.38
C ALA A 233 7.62 7.49 8.66
N PRO A 234 6.84 8.52 8.99
CA PRO A 234 6.87 9.13 10.30
C PRO A 234 6.22 8.20 11.34
N ASP A 235 6.38 8.55 12.61
CA ASP A 235 5.59 7.91 13.66
C ASP A 235 4.14 8.42 13.60
N TYR A 236 3.19 7.49 13.70
CA TYR A 236 1.77 7.78 13.73
C TYR A 236 1.12 7.41 15.06
N ASP A 237 0.24 8.28 15.53
CA ASP A 237 -0.75 7.94 16.55
C ASP A 237 -2.04 7.49 15.86
N PHE A 238 -2.18 6.19 15.66
CA PHE A 238 -3.38 5.61 15.03
C PHE A 238 -4.65 5.72 15.89
N SER A 239 -4.56 6.14 17.15
CA SER A 239 -5.75 6.47 17.97
C SER A 239 -6.39 7.80 17.55
N GLN A 240 -5.75 8.53 16.65
CA GLN A 240 -6.22 9.77 16.06
C GLN A 240 -6.45 9.59 14.56
N LEU A 241 -7.42 10.32 14.01
CA LEU A 241 -7.62 10.36 12.57
C LEU A 241 -6.41 11.03 11.88
N PRO A 242 -6.04 10.55 10.69
CA PRO A 242 -4.96 11.14 9.91
C PRO A 242 -5.37 12.52 9.36
N ASN A 243 -4.40 13.23 8.78
CA ASN A 243 -4.62 14.48 8.03
C ASN A 243 -5.42 15.54 8.81
N GLY A 244 -5.20 15.61 10.14
CA GLY A 244 -5.92 16.55 11.01
C GLY A 244 -7.43 16.29 11.11
N GLY A 245 -7.84 15.02 11.01
CA GLY A 245 -9.23 14.57 11.11
C GLY A 245 -9.99 14.66 9.78
N ARG A 246 -9.34 14.97 8.68
CA ARG A 246 -9.96 15.05 7.34
C ARG A 246 -9.75 13.77 6.58
N VAL A 247 -10.79 12.98 6.44
CA VAL A 247 -10.80 11.70 5.72
C VAL A 247 -11.83 11.75 4.59
N LEU A 248 -11.52 11.12 3.45
CA LEU A 248 -12.43 11.11 2.30
C LEU A 248 -13.60 10.16 2.53
N TYR A 249 -13.38 9.07 3.25
CA TYR A 249 -14.39 8.04 3.47
C TYR A 249 -15.58 8.47 4.36
N ASP A 250 -15.54 9.64 5.00
CA ASP A 250 -16.74 10.24 5.62
C ASP A 250 -17.75 10.76 4.58
N GLY A 251 -17.29 11.04 3.36
CA GLY A 251 -18.12 11.52 2.24
C GLY A 251 -18.50 10.44 1.24
N GLU A 252 -17.95 9.22 1.39
CA GLU A 252 -18.10 8.12 0.44
C GLU A 252 -18.97 6.99 1.02
N ASN A 253 -19.59 6.21 0.15
CA ASN A 253 -20.40 5.05 0.58
C ASN A 253 -19.57 3.75 0.59
N TRP A 254 -18.46 3.74 1.34
CA TRP A 254 -17.56 2.59 1.44
C TRP A 254 -17.78 1.73 2.69
N GLY A 255 -18.89 1.95 3.42
CA GLY A 255 -19.24 1.14 4.58
C GLY A 255 -18.44 1.43 5.85
N ILE A 256 -17.43 2.30 5.77
CA ILE A 256 -16.57 2.74 6.87
C ILE A 256 -16.58 4.28 6.92
N ASP A 257 -16.87 4.85 8.07
CA ASP A 257 -16.65 6.25 8.38
C ASP A 257 -15.54 6.43 9.42
N SER A 258 -15.20 7.67 9.75
CA SER A 258 -14.15 7.99 10.73
C SER A 258 -14.42 7.44 12.11
N THR A 259 -15.68 7.35 12.54
CA THR A 259 -16.08 6.79 13.83
C THR A 259 -15.85 5.27 13.84
N CYS A 260 -16.34 4.59 12.82
CA CYS A 260 -16.15 3.14 12.67
C CYS A 260 -14.65 2.79 12.57
N TRP A 261 -13.87 3.59 11.83
CA TRP A 261 -12.42 3.43 11.74
C TRP A 261 -11.74 3.46 13.11
N LEU A 262 -12.01 4.51 13.92
CA LEU A 262 -11.44 4.65 15.27
C LEU A 262 -11.87 3.53 16.21
N ASP A 263 -13.10 3.05 16.11
CA ASP A 263 -13.59 1.91 16.87
C ASP A 263 -12.86 0.61 16.51
N CYS A 264 -12.60 0.38 15.21
CA CYS A 264 -11.82 -0.78 14.74
C CYS A 264 -10.36 -0.72 15.24
N VAL A 265 -9.72 0.43 15.13
CA VAL A 265 -8.36 0.66 15.63
C VAL A 265 -8.31 0.47 17.16
N GLY A 266 -9.26 1.05 17.91
CA GLY A 266 -9.33 0.93 19.36
C GLY A 266 -9.40 -0.53 19.81
N ARG A 267 -10.25 -1.33 19.15
CA ARG A 267 -10.34 -2.78 19.43
C ARG A 267 -9.04 -3.51 19.14
N ALA A 268 -8.43 -3.27 17.98
CA ALA A 268 -7.18 -3.91 17.60
C ALA A 268 -6.03 -3.59 18.56
N LEU A 269 -5.94 -2.33 19.04
CA LEU A 269 -4.93 -1.92 20.01
C LEU A 269 -5.18 -2.54 21.40
N ALA A 270 -6.42 -2.69 21.83
CA ALA A 270 -6.76 -3.33 23.10
C ALA A 270 -6.44 -4.84 23.09
N GLU A 271 -6.69 -5.53 21.97
CA GLU A 271 -6.32 -6.94 21.79
C GLU A 271 -4.80 -7.14 21.87
N GLU A 272 -4.01 -6.26 21.24
CA GLU A 272 -2.54 -6.32 21.32
C GLU A 272 -2.02 -6.14 22.75
N GLN A 273 -2.60 -5.20 23.51
CA GLN A 273 -2.22 -4.98 24.91
C GLN A 273 -2.53 -6.21 25.77
N SER A 274 -3.69 -6.83 25.57
CA SER A 274 -4.10 -8.03 26.28
C SER A 274 -3.18 -9.21 25.97
N ALA A 275 -2.79 -9.40 24.72
CA ALA A 275 -1.87 -10.46 24.30
C ALA A 275 -0.43 -10.25 24.82
N ALA A 276 -0.01 -9.02 25.06
CA ALA A 276 1.31 -8.71 25.62
C ALA A 276 1.39 -8.94 27.16
N CYS A 277 0.25 -8.99 27.84
CA CYS A 277 0.15 -9.21 29.28
C CYS A 277 -0.10 -10.69 29.65
N ALA A 278 -0.40 -11.56 28.69
CA ALA A 278 -0.64 -12.99 28.85
C ALA A 278 0.64 -13.82 28.58
#